data_f13716aa6f5030bb4e6f8e2f4f233fb1
#
_entry.id   f13716aa6f5030bb4e6f8e2f4f233fb1
#
_cell.length_a   1.000
_cell.length_b   1.000
_cell.length_c   1.000
_cell.angle_alpha   90.00
_cell.angle_beta   90.00
_cell.angle_gamma   90.00
#
_symmetry.space_group_name_H-M   'P 1'
#
loop_
_entity.id
_entity.type
_entity.pdbx_description
1 polymer ?
#
loop_
_entity_poly.entity_id
_entity_poly.type
_entity_poly.pdbx_seq_one_letter_code
_entity_poly.pdbx_strand_id
1 'polypeptide(L)'
;MPNLPRGAATNALVIANVLVWLAGFLTGWTERFQVEGGFWAARLSDSMHGHTSALPLDYPWAVPVWLTPVTSAFLHAGLFHLAMNMLVLVVVGRMIEAALGTGRFVLLYAAGIVGAAAMHYAVDPLSTTPVVGASGAISALLAAYFLLFARRKPKAIGPVPGLVVHIAWLAAAWIGINLLSQLAFAGTALGIAIWAHIGGFAAGLALAVPLAQSHRPRRPRHDIP
;
A
#
# COMPACT_ATOMS: atom_id res chain seq x y z
N MET A 1 1.85 21.67 19.27
CA MET A 1 1.70 20.80 18.08
C MET A 1 0.27 20.26 18.10
N PRO A 2 -0.50 20.27 17.01
CA PRO A 2 -1.81 19.63 17.02
C PRO A 2 -1.61 18.15 17.29
N ASN A 3 -2.36 17.62 18.28
CA ASN A 3 -2.31 16.20 18.61
C ASN A 3 -2.83 15.39 17.40
N LEU A 4 -2.10 14.34 17.01
CA LEU A 4 -2.55 13.40 15.99
C LEU A 4 -3.89 12.78 16.41
N PRO A 5 -4.86 12.60 15.50
CA PRO A 5 -6.11 11.92 15.82
C PRO A 5 -5.88 10.52 16.39
N ARG A 6 -6.85 10.01 17.15
CA ARG A 6 -6.85 8.59 17.53
C ARG A 6 -7.17 7.75 16.29
N GLY A 7 -6.47 6.61 16.14
CA GLY A 7 -6.67 5.69 15.02
C GLY A 7 -6.56 4.25 15.51
N ALA A 8 -7.70 3.64 15.84
CA ALA A 8 -7.71 2.29 16.42
C ALA A 8 -7.19 1.24 15.43
N ALA A 9 -7.67 1.27 14.17
CA ALA A 9 -7.21 0.35 13.14
C ALA A 9 -5.77 0.65 12.73
N THR A 10 -5.39 1.92 12.62
CA THR A 10 -4.00 2.32 12.37
C THR A 10 -3.06 1.75 13.44
N ASN A 11 -3.43 1.89 14.73
CA ASN A 11 -2.62 1.36 15.82
C ASN A 11 -2.55 -0.18 15.79
N ALA A 12 -3.68 -0.84 15.51
CA ALA A 12 -3.72 -2.30 15.38
C ALA A 12 -2.82 -2.80 14.26
N LEU A 13 -2.83 -2.13 13.09
CA LEU A 13 -1.95 -2.45 11.97
C LEU A 13 -0.47 -2.23 12.33
N VAL A 14 -0.14 -1.13 13.02
CA VAL A 14 1.23 -0.88 13.49
C VAL A 14 1.69 -1.97 14.44
N ILE A 15 0.88 -2.31 15.44
CA ILE A 15 1.19 -3.37 16.41
C ILE A 15 1.38 -4.71 15.71
N ALA A 16 0.48 -5.08 14.78
CA ALA A 16 0.58 -6.34 14.04
C ALA A 16 1.89 -6.43 13.24
N ASN A 17 2.26 -5.37 12.50
CA ASN A 17 3.51 -5.32 11.74
C ASN A 17 4.75 -5.45 12.64
N VAL A 18 4.75 -4.73 13.77
CA VAL A 18 5.86 -4.79 14.74
C VAL A 18 5.96 -6.19 15.35
N LEU A 19 4.84 -6.80 15.75
CA LEU A 19 4.84 -8.15 16.33
C LEU A 19 5.29 -9.21 15.35
N VAL A 20 4.86 -9.16 14.08
CA VAL A 20 5.29 -10.12 13.05
C VAL A 20 6.79 -9.99 12.80
N TRP A 21 7.29 -8.75 12.66
CA TRP A 21 8.72 -8.53 12.48
C TRP A 21 9.53 -9.00 13.69
N LEU A 22 9.07 -8.68 14.91
CA LEU A 22 9.74 -9.06 16.15
C LEU A 22 9.77 -10.60 16.30
N ALA A 23 8.68 -11.30 15.95
CA ALA A 23 8.64 -12.75 15.96
C ALA A 23 9.70 -13.35 15.01
N GLY A 24 9.81 -12.84 13.77
CA GLY A 24 10.83 -13.27 12.83
C GLY A 24 12.24 -12.97 13.33
N PHE A 25 12.47 -11.80 13.92
CA PHE A 25 13.76 -11.39 14.45
C PHE A 25 14.21 -12.26 15.65
N LEU A 26 13.33 -12.46 16.63
CA LEU A 26 13.66 -13.25 17.85
C LEU A 26 13.85 -14.74 17.56
N THR A 27 13.16 -15.29 16.56
CA THR A 27 13.30 -16.70 16.16
C THR A 27 14.43 -16.94 15.15
N GLY A 28 15.00 -15.87 14.56
CA GLY A 28 15.92 -15.97 13.44
C GLY A 28 15.24 -16.36 12.10
N TRP A 29 13.90 -16.28 12.00
CA TRP A 29 13.12 -16.72 10.84
C TRP A 29 12.69 -15.58 9.91
N THR A 30 13.29 -14.41 10.02
CA THR A 30 12.94 -13.25 9.20
C THR A 30 12.97 -13.57 7.70
N GLU A 31 14.04 -14.18 7.21
CA GLU A 31 14.18 -14.58 5.81
C GLU A 31 13.14 -15.64 5.42
N ARG A 32 12.96 -16.66 6.26
CA ARG A 32 11.93 -17.68 6.05
C ARG A 32 10.54 -17.09 5.92
N PHE A 33 10.17 -16.16 6.80
CA PHE A 33 8.87 -15.47 6.71
C PHE A 33 8.71 -14.70 5.39
N GLN A 34 9.79 -14.05 4.91
CA GLN A 34 9.77 -13.32 3.64
C GLN A 34 9.63 -14.27 2.44
N VAL A 35 10.30 -15.41 2.47
CA VAL A 35 10.20 -16.41 1.41
C VAL A 35 8.81 -17.04 1.39
N GLU A 36 8.32 -17.53 2.52
CA GLU A 36 7.05 -18.27 2.58
C GLU A 36 5.81 -17.39 2.49
N GLY A 37 5.86 -16.19 3.07
CA GLY A 37 4.71 -15.27 3.17
C GLY A 37 4.77 -14.05 2.25
N GLY A 38 5.91 -13.81 1.57
CA GLY A 38 6.07 -12.74 0.59
C GLY A 38 5.23 -12.99 -0.67
N PHE A 39 4.88 -11.94 -1.37
CA PHE A 39 4.17 -12.05 -2.64
C PHE A 39 5.17 -12.24 -3.79
N TRP A 40 5.12 -13.40 -4.43
CA TRP A 40 5.93 -13.77 -5.60
C TRP A 40 5.03 -13.81 -6.83
N ALA A 41 5.24 -12.92 -7.80
CA ALA A 41 4.44 -12.91 -9.01
C ALA A 41 4.60 -14.21 -9.80
N ALA A 42 5.83 -14.74 -9.90
CA ALA A 42 6.12 -16.02 -10.54
C ALA A 42 5.32 -17.18 -9.93
N ARG A 43 5.21 -17.24 -8.59
CA ARG A 43 4.44 -18.28 -7.91
C ARG A 43 2.94 -18.19 -8.21
N LEU A 44 2.40 -16.97 -8.37
CA LEU A 44 1.01 -16.78 -8.80
C LEU A 44 0.82 -17.25 -10.25
N SER A 45 1.74 -16.92 -11.16
CA SER A 45 1.72 -17.42 -12.55
C SER A 45 1.75 -18.93 -12.61
N ASP A 46 2.64 -19.59 -11.85
CA ASP A 46 2.73 -21.05 -11.79
C ASP A 46 1.41 -21.69 -11.32
N SER A 47 0.74 -21.08 -10.36
CA SER A 47 -0.54 -21.58 -9.86
C SER A 47 -1.70 -21.41 -10.85
N MET A 48 -1.64 -20.42 -11.74
CA MET A 48 -2.70 -20.09 -12.69
C MET A 48 -2.51 -20.77 -14.06
N HIS A 49 -1.28 -20.94 -14.51
CA HIS A 49 -0.96 -21.35 -15.89
C HIS A 49 -0.10 -22.62 -15.98
N GLY A 50 0.13 -23.29 -14.84
CA GLY A 50 1.15 -24.33 -14.75
C GLY A 50 2.54 -23.75 -14.53
N HIS A 51 3.52 -24.62 -14.35
CA HIS A 51 4.89 -24.21 -14.02
C HIS A 51 5.56 -23.49 -15.18
N THR A 52 5.79 -22.18 -15.01
CA THR A 52 6.39 -21.30 -16.03
C THR A 52 7.57 -20.50 -15.51
N SER A 53 7.86 -20.58 -14.21
CA SER A 53 8.93 -19.83 -13.53
C SER A 53 10.11 -20.75 -13.13
N ALA A 54 11.20 -20.12 -12.69
CA ALA A 54 12.38 -20.84 -12.16
C ALA A 54 12.27 -21.13 -10.65
N LEU A 55 11.10 -20.93 -10.03
CA LEU A 55 10.91 -21.25 -8.62
C LEU A 55 10.86 -22.77 -8.41
N PRO A 56 11.45 -23.31 -7.32
CA PRO A 56 11.40 -24.74 -7.05
C PRO A 56 9.95 -25.18 -6.77
N LEU A 57 9.50 -26.22 -7.48
CA LEU A 57 8.15 -26.80 -7.33
C LEU A 57 7.96 -27.51 -5.99
N ASP A 58 9.02 -28.10 -5.49
CA ASP A 58 9.07 -28.93 -4.30
C ASP A 58 9.28 -28.12 -3.00
N TYR A 59 9.38 -26.78 -3.11
CA TYR A 59 9.52 -25.94 -1.94
C TYR A 59 8.25 -26.01 -1.06
N PRO A 60 8.39 -26.31 0.24
CA PRO A 60 7.24 -26.45 1.14
C PRO A 60 6.65 -25.09 1.50
N TRP A 61 5.89 -24.51 0.56
CA TRP A 61 5.24 -23.21 0.77
C TRP A 61 4.20 -23.28 1.89
N ALA A 62 4.48 -22.63 3.02
CA ALA A 62 3.60 -22.64 4.19
C ALA A 62 2.32 -21.78 3.97
N VAL A 63 2.40 -20.74 3.12
CA VAL A 63 1.27 -19.83 2.87
C VAL A 63 0.69 -20.09 1.49
N PRO A 64 -0.64 -20.31 1.34
CA PRO A 64 -1.28 -20.38 0.04
C PRO A 64 -1.03 -19.12 -0.80
N VAL A 65 -0.75 -19.28 -2.10
CA VAL A 65 -0.32 -18.19 -2.98
C VAL A 65 -1.30 -17.00 -2.99
N TRP A 66 -2.59 -17.26 -2.97
CA TRP A 66 -3.64 -16.23 -3.00
C TRP A 66 -3.76 -15.42 -1.69
N LEU A 67 -3.16 -15.89 -0.59
CA LEU A 67 -3.03 -15.15 0.68
C LEU A 67 -1.78 -14.28 0.73
N THR A 68 -0.78 -14.56 -0.12
CA THR A 68 0.51 -13.87 -0.06
C THR A 68 0.44 -12.36 -0.32
N PRO A 69 -0.50 -11.80 -1.09
CA PRO A 69 -0.69 -10.35 -1.13
C PRO A 69 -0.96 -9.75 0.26
N VAL A 70 -1.75 -10.44 1.08
CA VAL A 70 -2.09 -9.96 2.43
C VAL A 70 -0.95 -10.20 3.40
N THR A 71 -0.38 -11.41 3.44
CA THR A 71 0.71 -11.73 4.38
C THR A 71 1.95 -10.89 4.11
N SER A 72 2.29 -10.65 2.86
CA SER A 72 3.43 -9.81 2.46
C SER A 72 3.36 -8.39 3.01
N ALA A 73 2.16 -7.84 3.19
CA ALA A 73 1.95 -6.50 3.73
C ALA A 73 2.31 -6.36 5.22
N PHE A 74 2.55 -7.49 5.92
CA PHE A 74 2.99 -7.51 7.32
C PHE A 74 4.46 -7.90 7.48
N LEU A 75 5.16 -8.25 6.41
CA LEU A 75 6.56 -8.66 6.42
C LEU A 75 7.46 -7.48 6.08
N HIS A 76 8.65 -7.43 6.68
CA HIS A 76 9.61 -6.35 6.42
C HIS A 76 11.03 -6.90 6.31
N ALA A 77 11.77 -6.41 5.32
CA ALA A 77 13.14 -6.85 5.02
C ALA A 77 14.16 -6.47 6.11
N GLY A 78 13.84 -5.52 6.98
CA GLY A 78 14.72 -5.11 8.08
C GLY A 78 14.12 -4.00 8.92
N LEU A 79 14.80 -3.66 10.01
CA LEU A 79 14.33 -2.66 11.00
C LEU A 79 14.09 -1.29 10.37
N PHE A 80 14.96 -0.83 9.48
CA PHE A 80 14.80 0.47 8.82
C PHE A 80 13.55 0.48 7.93
N HIS A 81 13.31 -0.59 7.15
CA HIS A 81 12.13 -0.74 6.32
C HIS A 81 10.84 -0.73 7.16
N LEU A 82 10.81 -1.48 8.27
CA LEU A 82 9.71 -1.46 9.23
C LEU A 82 9.50 -0.05 9.79
N ALA A 83 10.54 0.58 10.32
CA ALA A 83 10.46 1.88 10.98
C ALA A 83 9.88 2.96 10.05
N MET A 84 10.34 3.02 8.80
CA MET A 84 9.83 3.98 7.81
C MET A 84 8.36 3.73 7.46
N ASN A 85 7.98 2.46 7.26
CA ASN A 85 6.57 2.11 7.04
C ASN A 85 5.69 2.51 8.23
N MET A 86 6.09 2.17 9.45
CA MET A 86 5.31 2.47 10.66
C MET A 86 5.22 3.98 10.92
N LEU A 87 6.29 4.74 10.67
CA LEU A 87 6.27 6.19 10.79
C LEU A 87 5.21 6.81 9.88
N VAL A 88 5.23 6.44 8.59
CA VAL A 88 4.26 6.97 7.62
C VAL A 88 2.85 6.47 7.95
N LEU A 89 2.69 5.20 8.32
CA LEU A 89 1.40 4.63 8.70
C LEU A 89 0.78 5.34 9.92
N VAL A 90 1.56 5.65 10.95
CA VAL A 90 1.07 6.38 12.14
C VAL A 90 0.60 7.79 11.76
N VAL A 91 1.39 8.51 10.98
CA VAL A 91 1.08 9.91 10.64
C VAL A 91 -0.09 9.99 9.65
N VAL A 92 0.05 9.32 8.51
CA VAL A 92 -0.94 9.41 7.42
C VAL A 92 -2.17 8.56 7.74
N GLY A 93 -1.96 7.35 8.27
CA GLY A 93 -3.05 6.42 8.58
C GLY A 93 -4.05 7.01 9.57
N ARG A 94 -3.59 7.60 10.68
CA ARG A 94 -4.49 8.23 11.67
C ARG A 94 -5.30 9.39 11.08
N MET A 95 -4.70 10.19 10.20
CA MET A 95 -5.40 11.28 9.54
C MET A 95 -6.47 10.77 8.58
N ILE A 96 -6.17 9.74 7.80
CA ILE A 96 -7.12 9.12 6.87
C ILE A 96 -8.20 8.36 7.62
N GLU A 97 -7.86 7.63 8.69
CA GLU A 97 -8.85 6.93 9.53
C GLU A 97 -9.84 7.92 10.16
N ALA A 98 -9.35 9.08 10.65
CA ALA A 98 -10.20 10.13 11.17
C ALA A 98 -11.10 10.77 10.10
N ALA A 99 -10.61 10.89 8.87
CA ALA A 99 -11.36 11.49 7.77
C ALA A 99 -12.41 10.56 7.15
N LEU A 100 -12.13 9.26 7.07
CA LEU A 100 -12.98 8.27 6.39
C LEU A 100 -13.81 7.42 7.36
N GLY A 101 -13.41 7.36 8.63
CA GLY A 101 -13.88 6.35 9.58
C GLY A 101 -13.17 5.01 9.39
N THR A 102 -13.14 4.20 10.47
CA THR A 102 -12.35 2.97 10.55
C THR A 102 -12.66 1.97 9.42
N GLY A 103 -13.94 1.71 9.14
CA GLY A 103 -14.31 0.73 8.11
C GLY A 103 -13.83 1.09 6.72
N ARG A 104 -13.95 2.36 6.31
CA ARG A 104 -13.48 2.84 5.00
C ARG A 104 -11.96 2.96 4.92
N PHE A 105 -11.32 3.29 6.03
CA PHE A 105 -9.87 3.24 6.14
C PHE A 105 -9.33 1.83 5.89
N VAL A 106 -9.92 0.81 6.54
CA VAL A 106 -9.53 -0.61 6.35
C VAL A 106 -9.77 -1.04 4.91
N LEU A 107 -10.90 -0.66 4.30
CA LEU A 107 -11.19 -0.95 2.90
C LEU A 107 -10.16 -0.31 1.96
N LEU A 108 -9.79 0.94 2.19
CA LEU A 108 -8.77 1.64 1.40
C LEU A 108 -7.38 0.98 1.55
N TYR A 109 -7.01 0.59 2.77
CA TYR A 109 -5.78 -0.12 3.06
C TYR A 109 -5.73 -1.47 2.33
N ALA A 110 -6.80 -2.25 2.41
CA ALA A 110 -6.93 -3.54 1.72
C ALA A 110 -6.89 -3.37 0.18
N ALA A 111 -7.58 -2.36 -0.36
CA ALA A 111 -7.51 -2.04 -1.78
C ALA A 111 -6.09 -1.66 -2.23
N GLY A 112 -5.34 -0.98 -1.37
CA GLY A 112 -3.93 -0.69 -1.60
C GLY A 112 -3.07 -1.95 -1.68
N ILE A 113 -3.31 -2.95 -0.81
CA ILE A 113 -2.65 -4.28 -0.87
C ILE A 113 -2.95 -4.95 -2.21
N VAL A 114 -4.23 -5.04 -2.58
CA VAL A 114 -4.64 -5.69 -3.84
C VAL A 114 -4.08 -4.95 -5.06
N GLY A 115 -4.18 -3.63 -5.08
CA GLY A 115 -3.65 -2.81 -6.17
C GLY A 115 -2.13 -2.94 -6.32
N ALA A 116 -1.41 -3.03 -5.21
CA ALA A 116 0.04 -3.26 -5.20
C ALA A 116 0.41 -4.61 -5.82
N ALA A 117 -0.22 -5.70 -5.37
CA ALA A 117 0.02 -7.04 -5.89
C ALA A 117 -0.38 -7.15 -7.37
N ALA A 118 -1.54 -6.60 -7.74
CA ALA A 118 -2.05 -6.63 -9.11
C ALA A 118 -1.13 -5.90 -10.10
N MET A 119 -0.66 -4.71 -9.75
CA MET A 119 0.24 -3.94 -10.61
C MET A 119 1.61 -4.62 -10.74
N HIS A 120 2.17 -5.12 -9.63
CA HIS A 120 3.44 -5.84 -9.65
C HIS A 120 3.35 -7.07 -10.55
N TYR A 121 2.29 -7.87 -10.40
CA TYR A 121 2.02 -9.03 -11.26
C TYR A 121 1.81 -8.66 -12.73
N ALA A 122 1.05 -7.61 -13.02
CA ALA A 122 0.75 -7.19 -14.38
C ALA A 122 1.99 -6.75 -15.17
N VAL A 123 2.98 -6.19 -14.48
CA VAL A 123 4.22 -5.69 -15.12
C VAL A 123 5.27 -6.79 -15.25
N ASP A 124 5.43 -7.62 -14.23
CA ASP A 124 6.41 -8.72 -14.25
C ASP A 124 5.81 -9.99 -13.61
N PRO A 125 5.00 -10.74 -14.38
CA PRO A 125 4.32 -11.94 -13.90
C PRO A 125 5.28 -13.10 -13.57
N LEU A 126 6.52 -13.05 -14.06
CA LEU A 126 7.53 -14.07 -13.82
C LEU A 126 8.60 -13.64 -12.81
N SER A 127 8.38 -12.52 -12.12
CA SER A 127 9.31 -12.05 -11.09
C SER A 127 9.53 -13.07 -9.99
N THR A 128 10.78 -13.44 -9.80
CA THR A 128 11.27 -14.36 -8.74
C THR A 128 11.80 -13.61 -7.53
N THR A 129 11.46 -12.34 -7.38
CA THR A 129 11.79 -11.53 -6.20
C THR A 129 10.53 -11.31 -5.37
N PRO A 130 10.54 -11.68 -4.07
CA PRO A 130 9.37 -11.48 -3.22
C PRO A 130 9.14 -10.00 -2.93
N VAL A 131 7.90 -9.56 -3.04
CA VAL A 131 7.46 -8.26 -2.54
C VAL A 131 7.02 -8.42 -1.08
N VAL A 132 7.57 -7.57 -0.20
CA VAL A 132 7.22 -7.52 1.22
C VAL A 132 7.10 -6.05 1.68
N GLY A 133 6.26 -5.80 2.65
CA GLY A 133 6.08 -4.49 3.28
C GLY A 133 4.67 -3.92 3.17
N ALA A 134 4.30 -3.12 4.18
CA ALA A 134 3.04 -2.38 4.21
C ALA A 134 2.98 -1.24 3.16
N SER A 135 4.09 -0.96 2.49
CA SER A 135 4.28 0.24 1.66
C SER A 135 3.32 0.36 0.47
N GLY A 136 2.87 -0.77 -0.10
CA GLY A 136 1.82 -0.77 -1.13
C GLY A 136 0.49 -0.21 -0.60
N ALA A 137 0.04 -0.69 0.55
CA ALA A 137 -1.16 -0.17 1.22
C ALA A 137 -0.98 1.28 1.70
N ILE A 138 0.20 1.61 2.24
CA ILE A 138 0.55 2.98 2.66
C ILE A 138 0.55 3.94 1.47
N SER A 139 0.93 3.48 0.28
CA SER A 139 0.84 4.27 -0.95
C SER A 139 -0.59 4.68 -1.28
N ALA A 140 -1.58 3.80 -1.03
CA ALA A 140 -3.00 4.16 -1.17
C ALA A 140 -3.44 5.21 -0.15
N LEU A 141 -2.97 5.11 1.09
CA LEU A 141 -3.24 6.12 2.12
C LEU A 141 -2.59 7.47 1.79
N LEU A 142 -1.38 7.48 1.24
CA LEU A 142 -0.70 8.69 0.78
C LEU A 142 -1.46 9.37 -0.37
N ALA A 143 -1.93 8.59 -1.36
CA ALA A 143 -2.76 9.11 -2.44
C ALA A 143 -4.03 9.79 -1.89
N ALA A 144 -4.72 9.12 -0.96
CA ALA A 144 -5.90 9.66 -0.30
C ALA A 144 -5.56 10.93 0.51
N TYR A 145 -4.46 10.93 1.23
CA TYR A 145 -3.99 12.08 2.00
C TYR A 145 -3.77 13.30 1.09
N PHE A 146 -3.05 13.14 0.01
CA PHE A 146 -2.80 14.22 -0.93
C PHE A 146 -4.06 14.74 -1.61
N LEU A 147 -5.03 13.86 -1.92
CA LEU A 147 -6.30 14.28 -2.52
C LEU A 147 -7.23 15.01 -1.53
N LEU A 148 -7.32 14.51 -0.30
CA LEU A 148 -8.29 15.00 0.68
C LEU A 148 -7.80 16.23 1.45
N PHE A 149 -6.47 16.33 1.70
CA PHE A 149 -5.88 17.37 2.54
C PHE A 149 -5.10 18.45 1.76
N ALA A 150 -5.11 18.41 0.42
CA ALA A 150 -4.50 19.47 -0.38
C ALA A 150 -5.13 20.82 -0.08
N ARG A 151 -4.33 21.75 0.46
CA ARG A 151 -4.78 23.13 0.78
C ARG A 151 -5.15 23.94 -0.46
N ARG A 152 -4.49 23.70 -1.59
CA ARG A 152 -4.75 24.36 -2.87
C ARG A 152 -4.95 23.31 -3.94
N LYS A 153 -6.11 23.32 -4.58
CA LYS A 153 -6.38 22.48 -5.76
C LYS A 153 -5.94 23.24 -7.00
N PRO A 154 -5.24 22.63 -7.95
CA PRO A 154 -4.90 23.25 -9.22
C PRO A 154 -6.16 23.73 -9.94
N LYS A 155 -6.02 24.82 -10.70
CA LYS A 155 -7.07 25.29 -11.60
C LYS A 155 -7.16 24.36 -12.81
N ALA A 156 -8.31 24.37 -13.48
CA ALA A 156 -8.45 23.72 -14.77
C ALA A 156 -7.45 24.30 -15.80
N ILE A 157 -6.96 23.46 -16.69
CA ILE A 157 -6.06 23.86 -17.79
C ILE A 157 -6.80 23.55 -19.10
N GLY A 158 -7.30 24.57 -19.76
CA GLY A 158 -8.16 24.39 -20.92
C GLY A 158 -9.39 23.53 -20.59
N PRO A 159 -9.68 22.47 -21.37
CA PRO A 159 -10.82 21.58 -21.09
C PRO A 159 -10.58 20.59 -19.95
N VAL A 160 -9.36 20.52 -19.37
CA VAL A 160 -8.99 19.54 -18.35
C VAL A 160 -9.42 20.05 -16.97
N PRO A 161 -10.32 19.34 -16.25
CA PRO A 161 -10.75 19.72 -14.91
C PRO A 161 -9.58 19.78 -13.91
N GLY A 162 -9.62 20.74 -12.98
CA GLY A 162 -8.56 20.92 -11.96
C GLY A 162 -8.28 19.67 -11.11
N LEU A 163 -9.29 18.80 -10.88
CA LEU A 163 -9.09 17.52 -10.20
C LEU A 163 -8.18 16.58 -11.02
N VAL A 164 -8.38 16.51 -12.33
CA VAL A 164 -7.56 15.68 -13.22
C VAL A 164 -6.12 16.19 -13.25
N VAL A 165 -5.95 17.53 -13.34
CA VAL A 165 -4.62 18.17 -13.24
C VAL A 165 -3.96 17.82 -11.92
N HIS A 166 -4.70 17.86 -10.81
CA HIS A 166 -4.19 17.51 -9.48
C HIS A 166 -3.74 16.06 -9.40
N ILE A 167 -4.56 15.13 -9.86
CA ILE A 167 -4.25 13.70 -9.90
C ILE A 167 -2.99 13.45 -10.75
N ALA A 168 -2.89 14.06 -11.93
CA ALA A 168 -1.74 13.92 -12.82
C ALA A 168 -0.44 14.40 -12.15
N TRP A 169 -0.48 15.54 -11.46
CA TRP A 169 0.67 16.05 -10.70
C TRP A 169 1.09 15.13 -9.55
N LEU A 170 0.12 14.61 -8.79
CA LEU A 170 0.39 13.69 -7.70
C LEU A 170 0.99 12.36 -8.21
N ALA A 171 0.43 11.82 -9.30
CA ALA A 171 0.94 10.62 -9.93
C ALA A 171 2.37 10.82 -10.45
N ALA A 172 2.62 11.92 -11.17
CA ALA A 172 3.96 12.23 -11.69
C ALA A 172 4.99 12.40 -10.56
N ALA A 173 4.64 13.12 -9.49
CA ALA A 173 5.52 13.30 -8.33
C ALA A 173 5.80 11.96 -7.63
N TRP A 174 4.76 11.13 -7.43
CA TRP A 174 4.91 9.83 -6.79
C TRP A 174 5.75 8.86 -7.61
N ILE A 175 5.51 8.78 -8.93
CA ILE A 175 6.32 7.97 -9.85
C ILE A 175 7.76 8.47 -9.83
N GLY A 176 7.97 9.79 -9.93
CA GLY A 176 9.31 10.40 -9.90
C GLY A 176 10.08 10.07 -8.62
N ILE A 177 9.44 10.16 -7.45
CA ILE A 177 10.05 9.80 -6.16
C ILE A 177 10.42 8.31 -6.13
N ASN A 178 9.55 7.42 -6.62
CA ASN A 178 9.82 6.00 -6.65
C ASN A 178 10.97 5.65 -7.62
N LEU A 179 11.02 6.26 -8.81
CA LEU A 179 12.12 6.08 -9.77
C LEU A 179 13.44 6.59 -9.21
N LEU A 180 13.44 7.74 -8.57
CA LEU A 180 14.63 8.31 -7.93
C LEU A 180 15.13 7.44 -6.79
N SER A 181 14.21 6.91 -5.97
CA SER A 181 14.53 5.97 -4.90
C SER A 181 15.11 4.67 -5.45
N GLN A 182 14.54 4.13 -6.54
CA GLN A 182 15.09 2.94 -7.22
C GLN A 182 16.51 3.19 -7.71
N LEU A 183 16.77 4.35 -8.29
CA LEU A 183 18.11 4.71 -8.77
C LEU A 183 19.09 4.87 -7.61
N ALA A 184 18.67 5.52 -6.53
CA ALA A 184 19.51 5.77 -5.35
C ALA A 184 19.89 4.48 -4.61
N PHE A 185 19.01 3.47 -4.61
CA PHE A 185 19.21 2.19 -3.92
C PHE A 185 19.50 1.02 -4.90
N ALA A 186 19.79 1.32 -6.17
CA ALA A 186 20.15 0.31 -7.17
C ALA A 186 21.35 -0.52 -6.70
N GLY A 187 21.22 -1.84 -6.79
CA GLY A 187 22.28 -2.77 -6.37
C GLY A 187 22.39 -3.00 -4.85
N THR A 188 21.49 -2.43 -4.05
CA THR A 188 21.42 -2.71 -2.60
C THR A 188 20.30 -3.69 -2.28
N ALA A 189 20.36 -4.32 -1.10
CA ALA A 189 19.27 -5.16 -0.58
C ALA A 189 17.97 -4.35 -0.28
N LEU A 190 17.99 -3.02 -0.42
CA LEU A 190 16.86 -2.12 -0.25
C LEU A 190 16.07 -1.92 -1.55
N GLY A 191 16.18 -2.84 -2.52
CA GLY A 191 15.41 -2.82 -3.77
C GLY A 191 13.93 -2.53 -3.53
N ILE A 192 13.42 -1.46 -4.16
CA ILE A 192 12.03 -1.00 -3.97
C ILE A 192 11.14 -1.64 -5.02
N ALA A 193 10.06 -2.28 -4.59
CA ALA A 193 9.03 -2.82 -5.49
C ALA A 193 8.17 -1.67 -6.06
N ILE A 194 8.75 -0.91 -6.99
CA ILE A 194 8.17 0.31 -7.56
C ILE A 194 6.75 0.10 -8.09
N TRP A 195 6.51 -0.99 -8.80
CA TRP A 195 5.22 -1.28 -9.39
C TRP A 195 4.14 -1.56 -8.35
N ALA A 196 4.53 -2.19 -7.23
CA ALA A 196 3.62 -2.37 -6.10
C ALA A 196 3.22 -1.01 -5.48
N HIS A 197 4.16 -0.08 -5.34
CA HIS A 197 3.86 1.27 -4.85
C HIS A 197 2.95 2.04 -5.81
N ILE A 198 3.21 1.98 -7.12
CA ILE A 198 2.38 2.63 -8.14
C ILE A 198 0.97 2.05 -8.13
N GLY A 199 0.83 0.72 -8.06
CA GLY A 199 -0.47 0.05 -7.98
C GLY A 199 -1.27 0.43 -6.73
N GLY A 200 -0.63 0.43 -5.56
CA GLY A 200 -1.24 0.88 -4.32
C GLY A 200 -1.69 2.35 -4.39
N PHE A 201 -0.84 3.23 -4.91
CA PHE A 201 -1.14 4.65 -5.07
C PHE A 201 -2.32 4.86 -6.05
N ALA A 202 -2.36 4.14 -7.16
CA ALA A 202 -3.47 4.20 -8.12
C ALA A 202 -4.80 3.77 -7.49
N ALA A 203 -4.80 2.68 -6.70
CA ALA A 203 -5.99 2.26 -5.94
C ALA A 203 -6.47 3.36 -4.97
N GLY A 204 -5.53 4.03 -4.30
CA GLY A 204 -5.81 5.18 -3.43
C GLY A 204 -6.42 6.37 -4.18
N LEU A 205 -5.87 6.74 -5.33
CA LEU A 205 -6.43 7.81 -6.18
C LEU A 205 -7.87 7.50 -6.62
N ALA A 206 -8.14 6.24 -6.99
CA ALA A 206 -9.46 5.81 -7.46
C ALA A 206 -10.52 5.82 -6.34
N LEU A 207 -10.14 5.44 -5.12
CA LEU A 207 -11.10 5.19 -4.04
C LEU A 207 -11.23 6.33 -3.03
N ALA A 208 -10.24 7.22 -2.88
CA ALA A 208 -10.24 8.24 -1.84
C ALA A 208 -11.47 9.16 -1.88
N VAL A 209 -11.83 9.66 -3.06
CA VAL A 209 -12.96 10.59 -3.21
C VAL A 209 -14.31 9.88 -3.02
N PRO A 210 -14.60 8.72 -3.67
CA PRO A 210 -15.82 7.96 -3.41
C PRO A 210 -16.03 7.61 -1.94
N LEU A 211 -14.98 7.12 -1.26
CA LEU A 211 -15.05 6.77 0.15
C LEU A 211 -15.31 7.97 1.06
N ALA A 212 -14.69 9.11 0.76
CA ALA A 212 -14.92 10.34 1.53
C ALA A 212 -16.34 10.88 1.34
N GLN A 213 -16.89 10.85 0.12
CA GLN A 213 -18.26 11.31 -0.16
C GLN A 213 -19.31 10.43 0.51
N SER A 214 -19.12 9.12 0.56
CA SER A 214 -20.04 8.21 1.23
C SER A 214 -20.06 8.38 2.77
N HIS A 215 -19.07 9.07 3.35
CA HIS A 215 -18.99 9.33 4.79
C HIS A 215 -19.71 10.60 5.24
N ARG A 216 -20.08 11.50 4.32
CA ARG A 216 -20.80 12.72 4.72
C ARG A 216 -22.16 12.34 5.31
N PRO A 217 -22.48 12.72 6.58
CA PRO A 217 -23.81 12.53 7.12
C PRO A 217 -24.80 13.21 6.19
N ARG A 218 -25.88 12.53 5.82
CA ARG A 218 -26.99 13.14 5.09
C ARG A 218 -27.44 14.34 5.92
N ARG A 219 -27.33 15.57 5.38
CA ARG A 219 -27.91 16.75 6.02
C ARG A 219 -29.39 16.44 6.25
N PRO A 220 -29.94 16.66 7.46
CA PRO A 220 -31.37 16.57 7.65
C PRO A 220 -32.02 17.47 6.58
N ARG A 221 -32.99 16.93 5.84
CA ARG A 221 -33.86 17.79 5.04
C ARG A 221 -34.56 18.66 6.08
N HIS A 222 -34.23 19.95 6.11
CA HIS A 222 -35.09 20.92 6.69
C HIS A 222 -36.33 20.96 5.78
N ASP A 223 -37.37 20.20 6.17
CA ASP A 223 -38.70 20.42 5.64
C ASP A 223 -39.08 21.84 6.12
N ILE A 224 -38.97 22.78 5.23
CA ILE A 224 -39.47 24.14 5.43
C ILE A 224 -41.01 24.02 5.36
N PRO A 225 -41.74 24.45 6.40
CA PRO A 225 -43.19 24.38 6.42
C PRO A 225 -43.81 25.26 5.34
#